data_6679dee91b76be27edb5577159480369
#
_entry.id   6679dee91b76be27edb5577159480369
#
_cell.length_a   1.000
_cell.length_b   1.000
_cell.length_c   1.000
_cell.angle_alpha   90.00
_cell.angle_beta   90.00
_cell.angle_gamma   90.00
#
_symmetry.space_group_name_H-M   'P 1'
#
loop_
_entity.id
_entity.type
_entity.pdbx_description
1 polymer ?
#
loop_
_entity_poly.entity_id
_entity_poly.type
_entity_poly.pdbx_seq_one_letter_code
_entity_poly.pdbx_strand_id
1 'polypeptide(L)'
;MPHHGQIAANRIETTARILTSSLRVSEFKLEQGAAHLVLVSAGEAEIIQGEKTLVVTAPGLAWLPASGPAGRLRLNAGSRGSLLKTTEIGLAHAMPTGTSAIMVRSTLQRVLTRTLAEKDSLELAGYLDTIADENFRSSTGSDTIIASLLSVTLIRICQHAMADVAGAASTAGSLTERFVLLVSQHKRDQWGVEDYAGQLGVNRERLGFVVRKATGLSPQAYIHRELLSEARDLLLNSSLQVAEIAFRLGFQDPGYFNRFFTRNEGTSPGRFRRTAVRIQNVAQPSYAAWP
;
A
#
# COMPACT_ATOMS: atom_id res chain seq x y z
N MET A 1 -9.17 38.02 -30.20
CA MET A 1 -8.12 37.57 -29.33
C MET A 1 -8.60 36.31 -28.61
N PRO A 2 -8.30 35.09 -29.02
CA PRO A 2 -8.70 33.91 -28.29
C PRO A 2 -7.67 33.64 -27.18
N HIS A 3 -8.19 33.51 -25.96
CA HIS A 3 -7.43 33.07 -24.79
C HIS A 3 -6.85 31.66 -25.01
N HIS A 4 -5.57 31.55 -25.15
CA HIS A 4 -4.86 30.29 -25.02
C HIS A 4 -4.92 29.88 -23.57
N GLY A 5 -5.84 28.97 -23.23
CA GLY A 5 -5.78 28.22 -22.00
C GLY A 5 -4.48 27.41 -21.99
N GLN A 6 -3.59 27.75 -21.04
CA GLN A 6 -2.45 26.92 -20.69
C GLN A 6 -2.98 25.54 -20.28
N ILE A 7 -2.79 24.57 -21.16
CA ILE A 7 -2.85 23.15 -20.80
C ILE A 7 -1.76 22.96 -19.76
N ALA A 8 -2.14 22.80 -18.51
CA ALA A 8 -1.24 22.43 -17.43
C ALA A 8 -0.47 21.18 -17.89
N ALA A 9 0.83 21.30 -18.02
CA ALA A 9 1.71 20.18 -18.35
C ALA A 9 1.39 19.04 -17.38
N ASN A 10 0.87 17.94 -17.90
CA ASN A 10 0.52 16.75 -17.14
C ASN A 10 1.82 16.26 -16.47
N ARG A 11 1.99 16.57 -15.18
CA ARG A 11 3.17 16.15 -14.44
C ARG A 11 3.04 14.65 -14.28
N ILE A 12 3.86 13.89 -15.00
CA ILE A 12 3.94 12.44 -14.86
C ILE A 12 4.33 12.13 -13.41
N GLU A 13 3.36 11.67 -12.63
CA GLU A 13 3.49 11.45 -11.18
C GLU A 13 4.31 10.20 -10.86
N THR A 14 4.28 9.22 -11.76
CA THR A 14 4.99 7.95 -11.61
C THR A 14 5.73 7.62 -12.91
N THR A 15 7.02 7.36 -12.80
CA THR A 15 7.86 6.96 -13.94
C THR A 15 8.65 5.71 -13.59
N ALA A 16 8.82 4.82 -14.56
CA ALA A 16 9.75 3.71 -14.46
C ALA A 16 10.79 3.77 -15.60
N ARG A 17 11.98 3.29 -15.32
CA ARG A 17 13.09 3.20 -16.28
C ARG A 17 13.80 1.87 -16.12
N ILE A 18 14.08 1.23 -17.24
CA ILE A 18 14.98 0.08 -17.29
C ILE A 18 16.41 0.59 -17.22
N LEU A 19 17.20 0.01 -16.32
CA LEU A 19 18.59 0.35 -16.08
C LEU A 19 19.49 -0.76 -16.61
N THR A 20 20.44 -0.38 -17.46
CA THR A 20 21.48 -1.29 -17.94
C THR A 20 22.83 -0.60 -17.85
N SER A 21 23.81 -1.30 -17.31
CA SER A 21 25.19 -0.81 -17.24
C SER A 21 26.13 -1.87 -17.81
N SER A 22 26.48 -1.77 -19.09
CA SER A 22 27.25 -2.81 -19.78
C SER A 22 28.73 -2.86 -19.37
N LEU A 23 29.48 -1.78 -19.53
CA LEU A 23 30.93 -1.76 -19.29
C LEU A 23 31.41 -0.64 -18.36
N ARG A 24 30.54 0.27 -17.95
CA ARG A 24 30.87 1.42 -17.09
C ARG A 24 29.86 1.53 -15.97
N VAL A 25 30.27 2.11 -14.86
CA VAL A 25 29.37 2.51 -13.79
C VAL A 25 28.44 3.60 -14.31
N SER A 26 27.14 3.45 -14.08
CA SER A 26 26.12 4.45 -14.43
C SER A 26 25.54 5.07 -13.15
N GLU A 27 25.38 6.39 -13.14
CA GLU A 27 24.80 7.10 -12.01
C GLU A 27 23.46 7.74 -12.38
N PHE A 28 22.48 7.62 -11.46
CA PHE A 28 21.16 8.19 -11.59
C PHE A 28 20.83 9.01 -10.36
N LYS A 29 20.22 10.18 -10.58
CA LYS A 29 19.79 11.05 -9.48
C LYS A 29 18.52 10.51 -8.83
N LEU A 30 18.52 10.47 -7.49
CA LEU A 30 17.34 10.21 -6.67
C LEU A 30 16.84 11.54 -6.11
N GLU A 31 15.66 11.97 -6.55
CA GLU A 31 15.10 13.28 -6.25
C GLU A 31 14.51 13.32 -4.85
N GLN A 32 14.69 14.44 -4.15
CA GLN A 32 14.00 14.70 -2.88
C GLN A 32 12.51 14.92 -3.12
N GLY A 33 11.65 14.47 -2.18
CA GLY A 33 10.19 14.61 -2.30
C GLY A 33 9.52 13.57 -3.21
N ALA A 34 10.30 12.63 -3.74
CA ALA A 34 9.78 11.47 -4.47
C ALA A 34 10.22 10.17 -3.81
N ALA A 35 9.34 9.17 -3.83
CA ALA A 35 9.70 7.83 -3.44
C ALA A 35 10.33 7.09 -4.62
N HIS A 36 11.27 6.19 -4.32
CA HIS A 36 11.97 5.41 -5.33
C HIS A 36 11.95 3.92 -4.98
N LEU A 37 11.70 3.10 -5.99
CA LEU A 37 11.94 1.66 -5.94
C LEU A 37 13.11 1.36 -6.88
N VAL A 38 14.17 0.76 -6.34
CA VAL A 38 15.29 0.23 -7.08
C VAL A 38 15.16 -1.29 -7.09
N LEU A 39 15.03 -1.89 -8.25
CA LEU A 39 15.06 -3.33 -8.45
C LEU A 39 16.36 -3.69 -9.18
N VAL A 40 17.15 -4.60 -8.62
CA VAL A 40 18.38 -5.10 -9.24
C VAL A 40 18.14 -6.55 -9.64
N SER A 41 18.12 -6.81 -10.95
CA SER A 41 17.88 -8.15 -11.52
C SER A 41 19.16 -8.90 -11.84
N ALA A 42 20.28 -8.20 -12.04
CA ALA A 42 21.62 -8.79 -12.21
C ALA A 42 22.69 -7.82 -11.68
N GLY A 43 23.73 -8.36 -11.06
CA GLY A 43 24.85 -7.59 -10.51
C GLY A 43 24.51 -6.86 -9.22
N GLU A 44 24.94 -5.61 -9.09
CA GLU A 44 24.89 -4.86 -7.85
C GLU A 44 24.67 -3.35 -8.10
N ALA A 45 23.97 -2.69 -7.19
CA ALA A 45 23.77 -1.26 -7.17
C ALA A 45 24.05 -0.67 -5.79
N GLU A 46 24.56 0.56 -5.76
CA GLU A 46 24.80 1.35 -4.56
C GLU A 46 23.87 2.55 -4.52
N ILE A 47 23.19 2.75 -3.41
CA ILE A 47 22.36 3.91 -3.15
C ILE A 47 23.08 4.79 -2.14
N ILE A 48 23.46 5.98 -2.55
CA ILE A 48 24.27 6.92 -1.77
C ILE A 48 23.39 8.09 -1.35
N GLN A 49 23.18 8.25 -0.03
CA GLN A 49 22.39 9.34 0.57
C GLN A 49 23.22 9.99 1.69
N GLY A 50 23.83 11.14 1.41
CA GLY A 50 24.81 11.76 2.31
C GLY A 50 26.00 10.83 2.56
N GLU A 51 26.28 10.54 3.83
CA GLU A 51 27.35 9.61 4.24
C GLU A 51 26.94 8.13 4.24
N LYS A 52 25.66 7.84 4.02
CA LYS A 52 25.13 6.47 4.04
C LYS A 52 25.16 5.88 2.64
N THR A 53 25.72 4.69 2.54
CA THR A 53 25.69 3.87 1.32
C THR A 53 24.92 2.58 1.62
N LEU A 54 23.95 2.29 0.80
CA LEU A 54 23.13 1.08 0.85
C LEU A 54 23.42 0.25 -0.39
N VAL A 55 23.88 -0.98 -0.22
CA VAL A 55 24.19 -1.90 -1.32
C VAL A 55 22.99 -2.82 -1.57
N VAL A 56 22.62 -2.99 -2.83
CA VAL A 56 21.56 -3.90 -3.27
C VAL A 56 22.15 -4.89 -4.27
N THR A 57 22.20 -6.14 -3.87
CA THR A 57 22.71 -7.24 -4.71
C THR A 57 21.54 -7.97 -5.36
N ALA A 58 21.70 -8.39 -6.60
CA ALA A 58 20.69 -9.14 -7.35
C ALA A 58 20.54 -10.60 -6.86
N PRO A 59 19.32 -11.15 -6.95
CA PRO A 59 18.05 -10.45 -7.17
C PRO A 59 17.59 -9.73 -5.91
N GLY A 60 17.40 -8.43 -5.99
CA GLY A 60 17.08 -7.64 -4.81
C GLY A 60 16.39 -6.32 -5.10
N LEU A 61 15.76 -5.77 -4.08
CA LEU A 61 15.12 -4.46 -4.15
C LEU A 61 15.52 -3.55 -2.99
N ALA A 62 15.42 -2.25 -3.25
CA ALA A 62 15.39 -1.22 -2.23
C ALA A 62 14.21 -0.27 -2.47
N TRP A 63 13.49 0.06 -1.39
CA TRP A 63 12.50 1.12 -1.37
C TRP A 63 13.00 2.29 -0.55
N LEU A 64 12.88 3.49 -1.11
CA LEU A 64 13.26 4.76 -0.49
C LEU A 64 12.02 5.64 -0.40
N PRO A 65 11.57 6.03 0.80
CA PRO A 65 10.39 6.85 0.98
C PRO A 65 10.61 8.30 0.49
N ALA A 66 9.53 8.98 0.10
CA ALA A 66 9.57 10.38 -0.36
C ALA A 66 10.09 11.36 0.70
N SER A 67 9.93 11.02 1.99
CA SER A 67 10.48 11.79 3.12
C SER A 67 12.00 11.67 3.29
N GLY A 68 12.65 10.79 2.52
CA GLY A 68 14.09 10.58 2.56
C GLY A 68 14.88 11.73 1.91
N PRO A 69 16.20 11.83 2.19
CA PRO A 69 17.05 12.79 1.55
C PRO A 69 17.25 12.47 0.06
N ALA A 70 17.61 13.49 -0.71
CA ALA A 70 18.12 13.29 -2.07
C ALA A 70 19.34 12.38 -2.07
N GLY A 71 19.56 11.67 -3.18
CA GLY A 71 20.69 10.74 -3.28
C GLY A 71 21.08 10.45 -4.71
N ARG A 72 21.95 9.47 -4.86
CA ARG A 72 22.39 8.92 -6.13
C ARG A 72 22.31 7.40 -6.11
N LEU A 73 21.84 6.83 -7.22
CA LEU A 73 21.92 5.41 -7.49
C LEU A 73 23.12 5.18 -8.42
N ARG A 74 24.06 4.39 -7.98
CA ARG A 74 25.21 3.94 -8.78
C ARG A 74 24.96 2.48 -9.16
N LEU A 75 24.90 2.22 -10.44
CA LEU A 75 24.76 0.87 -11.00
C LEU A 75 26.12 0.38 -11.47
N ASN A 76 26.62 -0.70 -10.88
CA ASN A 76 27.95 -1.23 -11.19
C ASN A 76 28.00 -1.83 -12.61
N ALA A 77 29.20 -1.91 -13.20
CA ALA A 77 29.38 -2.48 -14.54
C ALA A 77 28.81 -3.91 -14.61
N GLY A 78 28.14 -4.24 -15.71
CA GLY A 78 27.47 -5.52 -15.91
C GLY A 78 26.13 -5.69 -15.18
N SER A 79 25.71 -4.69 -14.41
CA SER A 79 24.46 -4.77 -13.64
C SER A 79 23.23 -4.36 -14.47
N ARG A 80 22.08 -4.93 -14.12
CA ARG A 80 20.76 -4.63 -14.71
C ARG A 80 19.72 -4.49 -13.62
N GLY A 81 18.72 -3.65 -13.90
CA GLY A 81 17.62 -3.45 -12.98
C GLY A 81 16.59 -2.47 -13.51
N SER A 82 15.74 -1.98 -12.63
CA SER A 82 14.73 -0.96 -12.94
C SER A 82 14.66 0.06 -11.81
N LEU A 83 14.41 1.32 -12.17
CA LEU A 83 14.19 2.42 -11.24
C LEU A 83 12.79 2.96 -11.46
N LEU A 84 11.94 2.87 -10.44
CA LEU A 84 10.67 3.57 -10.39
C LEU A 84 10.81 4.80 -9.50
N LYS A 85 10.27 5.91 -9.96
CA LYS A 85 10.10 7.15 -9.18
C LYS A 85 8.62 7.49 -9.13
N THR A 86 8.10 7.84 -7.95
CA THR A 86 6.72 8.29 -7.79
C THR A 86 6.63 9.43 -6.78
N THR A 87 5.75 10.40 -7.07
CA THR A 87 5.45 11.52 -6.18
C THR A 87 4.50 11.09 -5.06
N GLU A 88 4.30 11.95 -4.05
CA GLU A 88 3.27 11.71 -3.02
C GLU A 88 1.86 11.62 -3.61
N ILE A 89 1.58 12.37 -4.67
CA ILE A 89 0.29 12.32 -5.39
C ILE A 89 0.15 10.98 -6.11
N GLY A 90 1.18 10.52 -6.83
CA GLY A 90 1.18 9.20 -7.47
C GLY A 90 1.02 8.06 -6.47
N LEU A 91 1.67 8.16 -5.30
CA LEU A 91 1.46 7.21 -4.21
C LEU A 91 0.01 7.24 -3.68
N ALA A 92 -0.58 8.44 -3.53
CA ALA A 92 -1.95 8.58 -3.05
C ALA A 92 -2.97 7.94 -4.02
N HIS A 93 -2.77 8.11 -5.34
CA HIS A 93 -3.62 7.49 -6.37
C HIS A 93 -3.47 5.96 -6.43
N ALA A 94 -2.28 5.44 -6.15
CA ALA A 94 -2.00 4.01 -6.16
C ALA A 94 -2.25 3.32 -4.82
N MET A 95 -2.59 4.07 -3.76
CA MET A 95 -2.77 3.49 -2.44
C MET A 95 -3.98 2.55 -2.42
N PRO A 96 -3.81 1.28 -2.03
CA PRO A 96 -4.93 0.36 -1.90
C PRO A 96 -5.94 0.86 -0.87
N THR A 97 -7.18 0.44 -0.98
CA THR A 97 -8.25 0.74 -0.01
C THR A 97 -8.31 -0.31 1.10
N GLY A 98 -9.01 0.01 2.19
CA GLY A 98 -9.24 -0.92 3.30
C GLY A 98 -8.00 -1.19 4.15
N THR A 99 -7.95 -2.38 4.74
CA THR A 99 -6.90 -2.80 5.69
C THR A 99 -5.50 -2.76 5.09
N SER A 100 -5.38 -3.09 3.80
CA SER A 100 -4.10 -3.09 3.08
C SER A 100 -3.45 -1.71 3.03
N ALA A 101 -4.24 -0.63 2.99
CA ALA A 101 -3.73 0.75 2.93
C ALA A 101 -2.85 1.11 4.12
N ILE A 102 -3.24 0.69 5.32
CA ILE A 102 -2.50 1.03 6.56
C ILE A 102 -1.18 0.28 6.59
N MET A 103 -1.22 -1.01 6.24
CA MET A 103 -0.04 -1.87 6.17
C MET A 103 0.95 -1.34 5.13
N VAL A 104 0.49 -1.02 3.94
CA VAL A 104 1.30 -0.44 2.87
C VAL A 104 1.90 0.89 3.33
N ARG A 105 1.10 1.79 3.88
CA ARG A 105 1.56 3.10 4.34
C ARG A 105 2.64 2.99 5.41
N SER A 106 2.43 2.17 6.45
CA SER A 106 3.41 2.00 7.54
C SER A 106 4.72 1.37 7.05
N THR A 107 4.63 0.42 6.13
CA THR A 107 5.80 -0.25 5.54
C THR A 107 6.61 0.69 4.66
N LEU A 108 5.94 1.50 3.84
CA LEU A 108 6.59 2.38 2.86
C LEU A 108 7.12 3.70 3.45
N GLN A 109 6.87 4.01 4.72
CA GLN A 109 7.45 5.18 5.38
C GLN A 109 8.93 5.02 5.76
N ARG A 110 9.50 3.84 5.62
CA ARG A 110 10.90 3.54 5.96
C ARG A 110 11.65 3.00 4.76
N VAL A 111 12.97 3.14 4.80
CA VAL A 111 13.87 2.49 3.83
C VAL A 111 13.76 0.98 4.02
N LEU A 112 13.57 0.26 2.92
CA LEU A 112 13.52 -1.21 2.90
C LEU A 112 14.55 -1.72 1.92
N THR A 113 15.23 -2.81 2.28
CA THR A 113 16.03 -3.61 1.35
C THR A 113 15.62 -5.06 1.50
N ARG A 114 15.54 -5.77 0.38
CA ARG A 114 15.20 -7.19 0.37
C ARG A 114 15.96 -7.93 -0.73
N THR A 115 16.44 -9.11 -0.39
CA THR A 115 16.78 -10.13 -1.38
C THR A 115 15.48 -10.79 -1.81
N LEU A 116 15.33 -11.06 -3.10
CA LEU A 116 14.14 -11.64 -3.68
C LEU A 116 14.44 -13.06 -4.17
N ALA A 117 13.40 -13.89 -4.29
CA ALA A 117 13.49 -15.06 -5.15
C ALA A 117 13.51 -14.60 -6.62
N GLU A 118 14.14 -15.36 -7.50
CA GLU A 118 14.25 -15.01 -8.93
C GLU A 118 12.87 -14.77 -9.57
N LYS A 119 11.90 -15.64 -9.25
CA LYS A 119 10.51 -15.51 -9.72
C LYS A 119 9.88 -14.16 -9.34
N ASP A 120 10.08 -13.72 -8.10
CA ASP A 120 9.49 -12.48 -7.58
C ASP A 120 10.17 -11.25 -8.19
N SER A 121 11.47 -11.34 -8.43
CA SER A 121 12.25 -10.31 -9.13
C SER A 121 11.76 -10.15 -10.58
N LEU A 122 11.52 -11.25 -11.30
CA LEU A 122 10.98 -11.24 -12.66
C LEU A 122 9.56 -10.66 -12.70
N GLU A 123 8.70 -11.02 -11.74
CA GLU A 123 7.34 -10.50 -11.66
C GLU A 123 7.34 -8.97 -11.46
N LEU A 124 8.13 -8.47 -10.51
CA LEU A 124 8.26 -7.03 -10.26
C LEU A 124 8.87 -6.30 -11.45
N ALA A 125 9.89 -6.88 -12.11
CA ALA A 125 10.46 -6.30 -13.32
C ALA A 125 9.40 -6.13 -14.41
N GLY A 126 8.54 -7.13 -14.64
CA GLY A 126 7.45 -7.05 -15.62
C GLY A 126 6.45 -5.92 -15.34
N TYR A 127 6.13 -5.65 -14.06
CA TYR A 127 5.30 -4.49 -13.72
C TYR A 127 5.99 -3.17 -14.02
N LEU A 128 7.28 -3.04 -13.69
CA LEU A 128 8.06 -1.82 -13.95
C LEU A 128 8.28 -1.59 -15.45
N ASP A 129 8.49 -2.63 -16.22
CA ASP A 129 8.63 -2.55 -17.68
C ASP A 129 7.30 -2.07 -18.31
N THR A 130 6.16 -2.61 -17.86
CA THR A 130 4.85 -2.15 -18.32
C THR A 130 4.59 -0.68 -17.95
N ILE A 131 4.98 -0.24 -16.76
CA ILE A 131 4.88 1.18 -16.37
C ILE A 131 5.77 2.05 -17.28
N ALA A 132 6.98 1.61 -17.60
CA ALA A 132 7.88 2.33 -18.51
C ALA A 132 7.26 2.45 -19.91
N ASP A 133 6.67 1.38 -20.42
CA ASP A 133 5.98 1.38 -21.71
C ASP A 133 4.77 2.32 -21.74
N GLU A 134 3.95 2.32 -20.67
CA GLU A 134 2.80 3.22 -20.55
C GLU A 134 3.23 4.70 -20.43
N ASN A 135 4.33 4.98 -19.72
CA ASN A 135 4.91 6.33 -19.69
C ASN A 135 5.31 6.82 -21.11
N PHE A 136 5.83 5.91 -21.94
CA PHE A 136 6.21 6.24 -23.32
C PHE A 136 4.99 6.40 -24.24
N ARG A 137 3.98 5.52 -24.13
CA ARG A 137 2.78 5.54 -24.96
C ARG A 137 1.90 6.77 -24.70
N SER A 138 1.79 7.20 -23.44
CA SER A 138 0.98 8.36 -22.99
C SER A 138 -0.42 8.39 -23.60
N SER A 139 -1.09 7.23 -23.67
CA SER A 139 -2.42 7.08 -24.27
C SER A 139 -3.54 7.30 -23.25
N THR A 140 -4.78 7.43 -23.73
CA THR A 140 -5.95 7.50 -22.85
C THR A 140 -6.02 6.25 -21.97
N GLY A 141 -6.02 6.43 -20.64
CA GLY A 141 -6.04 5.33 -19.66
C GLY A 141 -4.66 4.90 -19.15
N SER A 142 -3.54 5.37 -19.73
CA SER A 142 -2.20 5.07 -19.24
C SER A 142 -2.02 5.42 -17.75
N ASP A 143 -2.52 6.56 -17.29
CA ASP A 143 -2.45 6.97 -15.87
C ASP A 143 -3.15 5.96 -14.95
N THR A 144 -4.29 5.41 -15.38
CA THR A 144 -5.03 4.39 -14.62
C THR A 144 -4.28 3.06 -14.58
N ILE A 145 -3.67 2.65 -15.70
CA ILE A 145 -2.84 1.45 -15.77
C ILE A 145 -1.63 1.60 -14.86
N ILE A 146 -0.92 2.73 -14.94
CA ILE A 146 0.25 3.04 -14.11
C ILE A 146 -0.12 3.02 -12.62
N ALA A 147 -1.21 3.68 -12.22
CA ALA A 147 -1.67 3.68 -10.83
C ALA A 147 -2.02 2.28 -10.32
N SER A 148 -2.66 1.46 -11.16
CA SER A 148 -3.02 0.08 -10.83
C SER A 148 -1.79 -0.82 -10.67
N LEU A 149 -0.83 -0.73 -11.59
CA LEU A 149 0.43 -1.48 -11.53
C LEU A 149 1.29 -1.03 -10.34
N LEU A 150 1.32 0.28 -10.06
CA LEU A 150 1.98 0.79 -8.87
C LEU A 150 1.33 0.23 -7.60
N SER A 151 -0.01 0.19 -7.52
CA SER A 151 -0.73 -0.39 -6.38
C SER A 151 -0.33 -1.85 -6.14
N VAL A 152 -0.31 -2.67 -7.20
CA VAL A 152 0.13 -4.07 -7.12
C VAL A 152 1.60 -4.15 -6.67
N THR A 153 2.48 -3.34 -7.24
CA THR A 153 3.91 -3.28 -6.88
C THR A 153 4.09 -2.97 -5.39
N LEU A 154 3.37 -1.95 -4.86
CA LEU A 154 3.43 -1.58 -3.45
C LEU A 154 2.96 -2.70 -2.52
N ILE A 155 1.88 -3.40 -2.89
CA ILE A 155 1.39 -4.57 -2.14
C ILE A 155 2.45 -5.68 -2.13
N ARG A 156 3.08 -5.99 -3.28
CA ARG A 156 4.15 -7.00 -3.37
C ARG A 156 5.36 -6.65 -2.51
N ILE A 157 5.82 -5.39 -2.55
CA ILE A 157 6.91 -4.92 -1.67
C ILE A 157 6.56 -5.18 -0.20
N CYS A 158 5.33 -4.88 0.21
CA CYS A 158 4.88 -5.12 1.58
C CYS A 158 4.82 -6.60 1.92
N GLN A 159 4.35 -7.46 1.02
CA GLN A 159 4.34 -8.91 1.21
C GLN A 159 5.75 -9.46 1.41
N HIS A 160 6.72 -9.03 0.60
CA HIS A 160 8.14 -9.41 0.76
C HIS A 160 8.74 -8.84 2.04
N ALA A 161 8.38 -7.60 2.43
CA ALA A 161 8.82 -7.04 3.71
C ALA A 161 8.30 -7.82 4.93
N MET A 162 7.16 -8.50 4.79
CA MET A 162 6.52 -9.26 5.87
C MET A 162 6.86 -10.76 5.85
N ALA A 163 7.25 -11.33 4.72
CA ALA A 163 7.59 -12.75 4.61
C ALA A 163 8.75 -13.15 5.54
N ASP A 164 9.74 -12.28 5.73
CA ASP A 164 10.83 -12.49 6.68
C ASP A 164 10.37 -12.45 8.14
N VAL A 165 9.27 -11.75 8.43
CA VAL A 165 8.70 -11.69 9.79
C VAL A 165 8.03 -13.03 10.14
N ALA A 166 7.51 -13.74 9.16
CA ALA A 166 6.90 -15.07 9.34
C ALA A 166 7.95 -16.20 9.39
N GLY A 167 9.09 -16.03 8.71
CA GLY A 167 10.19 -17.03 8.68
C GLY A 167 11.22 -16.89 9.81
N ALA A 168 11.39 -15.68 10.35
CA ALA A 168 12.21 -15.40 11.52
C ALA A 168 11.27 -15.10 12.70
N ALA A 169 10.84 -16.13 13.40
CA ALA A 169 10.14 -16.03 14.68
C ALA A 169 11.08 -15.44 15.77
N SER A 170 11.74 -14.34 15.48
CA SER A 170 12.56 -13.58 16.44
C SER A 170 12.98 -12.22 15.85
N THR A 171 12.52 -11.16 16.47
CA THR A 171 13.15 -9.83 16.68
C THR A 171 13.15 -8.73 15.61
N ALA A 172 12.63 -8.83 14.38
CA ALA A 172 12.84 -7.77 13.38
C ALA A 172 11.62 -6.95 12.92
N GLY A 173 10.39 -7.30 13.30
CA GLY A 173 9.21 -6.44 13.07
C GLY A 173 8.86 -5.67 14.34
N SER A 174 8.48 -4.38 14.22
CA SER A 174 7.99 -3.66 15.39
C SER A 174 6.76 -4.39 15.96
N LEU A 175 6.58 -4.35 17.27
CA LEU A 175 5.41 -4.95 17.93
C LEU A 175 4.10 -4.47 17.30
N THR A 176 4.06 -3.22 16.83
CA THR A 176 2.93 -2.66 16.12
C THR A 176 2.67 -3.36 14.77
N GLU A 177 3.70 -3.63 14.00
CA GLU A 177 3.55 -4.31 12.69
C GLU A 177 3.01 -5.73 12.87
N ARG A 178 3.56 -6.45 13.85
CA ARG A 178 3.06 -7.79 14.20
C ARG A 178 1.59 -7.74 14.66
N PHE A 179 1.21 -6.72 15.45
CA PHE A 179 -0.17 -6.52 15.86
C PHE A 179 -1.09 -6.22 14.66
N VAL A 180 -0.70 -5.31 13.77
CA VAL A 180 -1.47 -4.98 12.56
C VAL A 180 -1.68 -6.22 11.68
N LEU A 181 -0.66 -7.04 11.52
CA LEU A 181 -0.75 -8.30 10.78
C LEU A 181 -1.74 -9.27 11.44
N LEU A 182 -1.62 -9.49 12.74
CA LEU A 182 -2.56 -10.35 13.48
C LEU A 182 -4.00 -9.85 13.38
N VAL A 183 -4.22 -8.54 13.48
CA VAL A 183 -5.56 -7.96 13.31
C VAL A 183 -6.09 -8.23 11.90
N SER A 184 -5.27 -8.09 10.87
CA SER A 184 -5.71 -8.37 9.49
C SER A 184 -6.14 -9.82 9.29
N GLN A 185 -5.51 -10.76 9.98
CA GLN A 185 -5.80 -12.20 9.92
C GLN A 185 -6.97 -12.62 10.81
N HIS A 186 -7.07 -12.06 12.02
CA HIS A 186 -7.92 -12.54 13.10
C HIS A 186 -9.05 -11.58 13.51
N LYS A 187 -9.24 -10.45 12.84
CA LYS A 187 -10.30 -9.48 13.20
C LYS A 187 -11.72 -10.05 13.17
N ARG A 188 -11.95 -11.12 12.39
CA ARG A 188 -13.23 -11.81 12.32
C ARG A 188 -13.42 -12.88 13.40
N ASP A 189 -12.35 -13.25 14.09
CA ASP A 189 -12.36 -14.30 15.12
C ASP A 189 -12.88 -13.79 16.47
N GLN A 190 -13.28 -12.51 16.53
CA GLN A 190 -13.78 -11.82 17.73
C GLN A 190 -12.79 -11.85 18.91
N TRP A 191 -11.50 -11.88 18.62
CA TRP A 191 -10.45 -11.82 19.62
C TRP A 191 -10.48 -10.53 20.43
N GLY A 192 -10.30 -10.64 21.74
CA GLY A 192 -10.03 -9.50 22.62
C GLY A 192 -8.58 -9.03 22.54
N VAL A 193 -8.30 -7.89 23.16
CA VAL A 193 -6.93 -7.33 23.20
C VAL A 193 -5.95 -8.27 23.90
N GLU A 194 -6.42 -9.05 24.88
CA GLU A 194 -5.64 -10.06 25.59
C GLU A 194 -5.16 -11.19 24.66
N ASP A 195 -6.00 -11.66 23.73
CA ASP A 195 -5.64 -12.72 22.81
C ASP A 195 -4.52 -12.25 21.88
N TYR A 196 -4.63 -11.02 21.33
CA TYR A 196 -3.57 -10.41 20.55
C TYR A 196 -2.27 -10.21 21.35
N ALA A 197 -2.37 -9.75 22.60
CA ALA A 197 -1.22 -9.56 23.45
C ALA A 197 -0.52 -10.90 23.76
N GLY A 198 -1.29 -11.94 24.04
CA GLY A 198 -0.79 -13.30 24.27
C GLY A 198 -0.05 -13.85 23.05
N GLN A 199 -0.62 -13.75 21.85
CA GLN A 199 0.01 -14.19 20.60
C GLN A 199 1.30 -13.41 20.29
N LEU A 200 1.38 -12.15 20.72
CA LEU A 200 2.56 -11.31 20.54
C LEU A 200 3.62 -11.49 21.63
N GLY A 201 3.32 -12.27 22.68
CA GLY A 201 4.24 -12.49 23.80
C GLY A 201 4.46 -11.24 24.67
N VAL A 202 3.44 -10.37 24.79
CA VAL A 202 3.51 -9.12 25.59
C VAL A 202 2.27 -8.98 26.44
N ASN A 203 2.35 -8.15 27.49
CA ASN A 203 1.17 -7.79 28.25
C ASN A 203 0.31 -6.73 27.54
N ARG A 204 -0.96 -6.61 27.93
CA ARG A 204 -1.94 -5.66 27.38
C ARG A 204 -1.47 -4.21 27.44
N GLU A 205 -0.80 -3.84 28.54
CA GLU A 205 -0.35 -2.45 28.75
C GLU A 205 0.74 -2.06 27.75
N ARG A 206 1.74 -2.95 27.56
CA ARG A 206 2.81 -2.76 26.56
C ARG A 206 2.25 -2.69 25.15
N LEU A 207 1.32 -3.59 24.81
CA LEU A 207 0.63 -3.54 23.51
C LEU A 207 -0.12 -2.22 23.35
N GLY A 208 -0.87 -1.80 24.38
CA GLY A 208 -1.61 -0.54 24.40
C GLY A 208 -0.73 0.69 24.18
N PHE A 209 0.41 0.75 24.86
CA PHE A 209 1.37 1.84 24.73
C PHE A 209 1.95 1.92 23.31
N VAL A 210 2.45 0.80 22.79
CA VAL A 210 3.14 0.76 21.49
C VAL A 210 2.17 1.04 20.33
N VAL A 211 0.98 0.44 20.35
CA VAL A 211 -0.04 0.67 19.32
C VAL A 211 -0.53 2.12 19.34
N ARG A 212 -0.80 2.69 20.53
CA ARG A 212 -1.24 4.08 20.65
C ARG A 212 -0.17 5.06 20.16
N LYS A 213 1.09 4.81 20.50
CA LYS A 213 2.22 5.65 20.04
C LYS A 213 2.36 5.64 18.52
N ALA A 214 2.13 4.49 17.88
CA ALA A 214 2.34 4.34 16.45
C ALA A 214 1.10 4.72 15.61
N THR A 215 -0.12 4.51 16.13
CA THR A 215 -1.37 4.66 15.35
C THR A 215 -2.27 5.78 15.85
N GLY A 216 -2.00 6.33 17.03
CA GLY A 216 -2.89 7.27 17.72
C GLY A 216 -4.13 6.60 18.36
N LEU A 217 -4.33 5.30 18.15
CA LEU A 217 -5.51 4.55 18.61
C LEU A 217 -5.14 3.52 19.68
N SER A 218 -6.09 3.22 20.59
CA SER A 218 -5.93 2.02 21.42
C SER A 218 -6.03 0.75 20.55
N PRO A 219 -5.47 -0.40 20.98
CA PRO A 219 -5.60 -1.67 20.23
C PRO A 219 -7.04 -2.02 19.90
N GLN A 220 -7.96 -1.87 20.86
CA GLN A 220 -9.37 -2.15 20.62
C GLN A 220 -10.00 -1.20 19.60
N ALA A 221 -9.69 0.10 19.68
CA ALA A 221 -10.18 1.09 18.71
C ALA A 221 -9.62 0.79 17.30
N TYR A 222 -8.38 0.31 17.22
CA TYR A 222 -7.78 -0.14 15.97
C TYR A 222 -8.52 -1.34 15.37
N ILE A 223 -8.76 -2.40 16.16
CA ILE A 223 -9.52 -3.59 15.73
C ILE A 223 -10.92 -3.20 15.25
N HIS A 224 -11.63 -2.37 16.02
CA HIS A 224 -12.97 -1.89 15.66
C HIS A 224 -12.97 -1.11 14.35
N ARG A 225 -11.98 -0.24 14.13
CA ARG A 225 -11.84 0.50 12.88
C ARG A 225 -11.66 -0.42 11.68
N GLU A 226 -10.85 -1.47 11.82
CA GLU A 226 -10.64 -2.44 10.75
C GLU A 226 -11.89 -3.25 10.42
N LEU A 227 -12.64 -3.67 11.45
CA LEU A 227 -13.95 -4.33 11.28
C LEU A 227 -14.96 -3.40 10.60
N LEU A 228 -15.02 -2.12 11.01
CA LEU A 228 -15.92 -1.14 10.41
C LEU A 228 -15.56 -0.83 8.96
N SER A 229 -14.26 -0.76 8.63
CA SER A 229 -13.83 -0.57 7.25
C SER A 229 -14.33 -1.70 6.37
N GLU A 230 -14.16 -2.95 6.80
CA GLU A 230 -14.64 -4.12 6.06
C GLU A 230 -16.18 -4.18 6.00
N ALA A 231 -16.85 -3.80 7.09
CA ALA A 231 -18.31 -3.71 7.11
C ALA A 231 -18.84 -2.71 6.08
N ARG A 232 -18.21 -1.52 5.98
CA ARG A 232 -18.54 -0.51 4.96
C ARG A 232 -18.32 -1.04 3.55
N ASP A 233 -17.20 -1.69 3.31
CA ASP A 233 -16.88 -2.26 2.00
C ASP A 233 -17.92 -3.31 1.58
N LEU A 234 -18.31 -4.21 2.48
CA LEU A 234 -19.36 -5.21 2.21
C LEU A 234 -20.73 -4.56 2.01
N LEU A 235 -21.06 -3.53 2.79
CA LEU A 235 -22.33 -2.81 2.64
C LEU A 235 -22.44 -2.08 1.30
N LEU A 236 -21.34 -1.54 0.78
CA LEU A 236 -21.31 -0.75 -0.46
C LEU A 236 -21.15 -1.62 -1.71
N ASN A 237 -20.35 -2.69 -1.62
CA ASN A 237 -19.88 -3.43 -2.78
C ASN A 237 -20.45 -4.86 -2.86
N SER A 238 -21.44 -5.20 -2.04
CA SER A 238 -22.09 -6.52 -2.12
C SER A 238 -23.61 -6.42 -1.97
N SER A 239 -24.33 -7.43 -2.50
CA SER A 239 -25.75 -7.61 -2.33
C SER A 239 -26.13 -8.37 -1.06
N LEU A 240 -25.17 -8.75 -0.22
CA LEU A 240 -25.39 -9.54 1.01
C LEU A 240 -26.36 -8.83 1.95
N GLN A 241 -27.23 -9.58 2.61
CA GLN A 241 -28.09 -9.03 3.66
C GLN A 241 -27.26 -8.58 4.87
N VAL A 242 -27.76 -7.61 5.64
CA VAL A 242 -27.04 -7.10 6.82
C VAL A 242 -26.71 -8.21 7.82
N ALA A 243 -27.59 -9.20 7.97
CA ALA A 243 -27.35 -10.36 8.81
C ALA A 243 -26.20 -11.24 8.29
N GLU A 244 -26.13 -11.47 6.98
CA GLU A 244 -25.05 -12.22 6.35
C GLU A 244 -23.69 -11.51 6.51
N ILE A 245 -23.69 -10.18 6.39
CA ILE A 245 -22.49 -9.37 6.64
C ILE A 245 -22.05 -9.50 8.09
N ALA A 246 -22.97 -9.47 9.05
CA ALA A 246 -22.66 -9.69 10.46
C ALA A 246 -21.97 -11.02 10.69
N PHE A 247 -22.52 -12.14 10.17
CA PHE A 247 -21.91 -13.47 10.30
C PHE A 247 -20.55 -13.54 9.60
N ARG A 248 -20.39 -12.92 8.42
CA ARG A 248 -19.13 -12.89 7.68
C ARG A 248 -18.02 -12.12 8.40
N LEU A 249 -18.39 -11.15 9.22
CA LEU A 249 -17.48 -10.39 10.09
C LEU A 249 -17.25 -11.06 11.46
N GLY A 250 -17.77 -12.29 11.66
CA GLY A 250 -17.59 -13.07 12.88
C GLY A 250 -18.56 -12.74 14.01
N PHE A 251 -19.57 -11.89 13.79
CA PHE A 251 -20.59 -11.62 14.80
C PHE A 251 -21.59 -12.78 14.86
N GLN A 252 -21.83 -13.31 16.06
CA GLN A 252 -22.80 -14.39 16.28
C GLN A 252 -24.26 -13.88 16.31
N ASP A 253 -24.45 -12.59 16.63
CA ASP A 253 -25.75 -11.92 16.68
C ASP A 253 -25.78 -10.70 15.75
N PRO A 254 -26.61 -10.72 14.68
CA PRO A 254 -26.80 -9.57 13.81
C PRO A 254 -27.30 -8.31 14.52
N GLY A 255 -28.06 -8.46 15.63
CA GLY A 255 -28.49 -7.35 16.45
C GLY A 255 -27.32 -6.67 17.17
N TYR A 256 -26.33 -7.48 17.63
CA TYR A 256 -25.12 -6.94 18.21
C TYR A 256 -24.26 -6.19 17.16
N PHE A 257 -24.11 -6.75 15.96
CA PHE A 257 -23.46 -6.05 14.84
C PHE A 257 -24.16 -4.73 14.52
N ASN A 258 -25.49 -4.70 14.49
CA ASN A 258 -26.25 -3.48 14.20
C ASN A 258 -25.96 -2.38 15.25
N ARG A 259 -25.96 -2.75 16.54
CA ARG A 259 -25.59 -1.82 17.64
C ARG A 259 -24.14 -1.36 17.53
N PHE A 260 -23.21 -2.27 17.28
CA PHE A 260 -21.79 -1.98 17.09
C PHE A 260 -21.57 -0.99 15.94
N PHE A 261 -22.14 -1.26 14.77
CA PHE A 261 -22.01 -0.39 13.60
C PHE A 261 -22.64 0.98 13.85
N THR A 262 -23.87 1.01 14.40
CA THR A 262 -24.58 2.27 14.66
C THR A 262 -23.86 3.13 15.68
N ARG A 263 -23.27 2.54 16.73
CA ARG A 263 -22.50 3.26 17.75
C ARG A 263 -21.27 3.95 17.17
N ASN A 264 -20.63 3.35 16.17
CA ASN A 264 -19.38 3.85 15.59
C ASN A 264 -19.61 4.76 14.37
N GLU A 265 -20.65 4.50 13.56
CA GLU A 265 -20.93 5.22 12.31
C GLU A 265 -22.06 6.25 12.45
N GLY A 266 -22.74 6.30 13.59
CA GLY A 266 -23.88 7.21 13.84
C GLY A 266 -25.15 6.85 13.06
N THR A 267 -25.13 5.78 12.23
CA THR A 267 -26.27 5.34 11.44
C THR A 267 -26.32 3.82 11.33
N SER A 268 -27.52 3.25 11.18
CA SER A 268 -27.65 1.78 11.05
C SER A 268 -27.07 1.27 9.71
N PRO A 269 -26.56 0.02 9.65
CA PRO A 269 -26.01 -0.57 8.42
C PRO A 269 -26.94 -0.47 7.21
N GLY A 270 -28.22 -0.78 7.42
CA GLY A 270 -29.23 -0.69 6.34
C GLY A 270 -29.47 0.72 5.86
N ARG A 271 -29.45 1.73 6.75
CA ARG A 271 -29.57 3.14 6.37
C ARG A 271 -28.31 3.62 5.67
N PHE A 272 -27.13 3.23 6.15
CA PHE A 272 -25.83 3.51 5.52
C PHE A 272 -25.82 3.06 4.05
N ARG A 273 -26.19 1.80 3.78
CA ARG A 273 -26.30 1.25 2.42
C ARG A 273 -27.26 2.06 1.53
N ARG A 274 -28.49 2.33 2.01
CA ARG A 274 -29.48 3.09 1.23
C ARG A 274 -29.01 4.49 0.87
N THR A 275 -28.34 5.16 1.80
CA THR A 275 -27.82 6.53 1.56
C THR A 275 -26.71 6.51 0.49
N ALA A 276 -25.81 5.53 0.54
CA ALA A 276 -24.73 5.39 -0.44
C ALA A 276 -25.26 5.09 -1.85
N VAL A 277 -26.21 4.16 -1.98
CA VAL A 277 -26.85 3.84 -3.26
C VAL A 277 -27.57 5.07 -3.84
N ARG A 278 -28.22 5.88 -2.99
CA ARG A 278 -28.88 7.12 -3.43
C ARG A 278 -27.88 8.14 -3.97
N ILE A 279 -26.71 8.28 -3.33
CA ILE A 279 -25.65 9.20 -3.79
C ILE A 279 -25.08 8.72 -5.14
N GLN A 280 -24.85 7.42 -5.31
CA GLN A 280 -24.36 6.86 -6.58
C GLN A 280 -25.37 7.07 -7.72
N ASN A 281 -26.66 6.90 -7.48
CA ASN A 281 -27.71 7.10 -8.49
C ASN A 281 -27.90 8.58 -8.87
N VAL A 282 -27.63 9.53 -7.96
CA VAL A 282 -27.68 10.97 -8.25
C VAL A 282 -26.43 11.43 -9.02
N ALA A 283 -25.28 10.75 -8.83
CA ALA A 283 -24.03 11.05 -9.51
C ALA A 283 -23.95 10.48 -10.95
N GLN A 284 -24.88 9.59 -11.36
CA GLN A 284 -25.01 9.15 -12.75
C GLN A 284 -26.09 9.96 -13.45
N PRO A 285 -25.75 10.96 -14.30
CA PRO A 285 -26.75 11.57 -15.15
C PRO A 285 -27.32 10.51 -16.10
N SER A 286 -28.63 10.33 -16.05
CA SER A 286 -29.37 9.45 -16.96
C SER A 286 -29.07 9.85 -18.41
N TYR A 287 -28.29 9.04 -19.11
CA TYR A 287 -28.13 9.16 -20.58
C TYR A 287 -29.38 8.66 -21.37
N ALA A 288 -30.52 8.53 -20.71
CA ALA A 288 -31.76 8.11 -21.34
C ALA A 288 -32.61 9.31 -21.71
N ALA A 289 -32.11 10.22 -22.53
CA ALA A 289 -32.91 11.23 -23.24
C ALA A 289 -32.16 11.66 -24.52
N TRP A 290 -32.15 10.79 -25.51
CA TRP A 290 -32.02 11.23 -26.91
C TRP A 290 -33.30 10.80 -27.65
N PRO A 291 -33.97 11.73 -28.33
CA PRO A 291 -35.08 11.39 -29.20
C PRO A 291 -34.61 10.66 -30.45
#